data_e6c150860a1501b447e98c5001255f7f
#
_entry.id   e6c150860a1501b447e98c5001255f7f
#
_cell.length_a   1.000
_cell.length_b   1.000
_cell.length_c   1.000
_cell.angle_alpha   90.00
_cell.angle_beta   90.00
_cell.angle_gamma   90.00
#
_symmetry.space_group_name_H-M   'P 1'
#
loop_
_entity.id
_entity.type
_entity.pdbx_description
1 polymer ?
#
loop_
_entity_poly.entity_id
_entity_poly.type
_entity_poly.pdbx_seq_one_letter_code
_entity_poly.pdbx_strand_id
1 'polypeptide(L)'
;MADISALAEVCRKHGTLLAVDNAHGAYLRFLEPSCHPLDLGADLCCDSAHKTLPVLTGGAYLHISRAAPASLRESAKTAMAMFGSTSPSYLTLASLDLCNRYLADGYRDRLREMCGRLEEARKALTAAGWQVEPSDPLRLTVKAPAGMTGGQLANRLRESGVECEYADPDFLVLMLTPENRAADIERLVYAIGTNDAVYAPQPSQPLARGERVCSAREALFAPRETIPAAQSLGRVCGAPTVGCPPAIPIAVSGERIGPEALELFRRYGVEQVEVLR
;
A
#
# COMPACT_ATOMS: atom_id res chain seq x y z
N MET A 1 3.92 3.38 -9.25
CA MET A 1 3.38 4.65 -8.70
C MET A 1 2.38 5.23 -9.70
N ALA A 2 1.34 5.96 -9.22
CA ALA A 2 0.40 6.64 -10.10
C ALA A 2 1.04 7.86 -10.77
N ASP A 3 0.58 8.22 -11.98
CA ASP A 3 1.00 9.46 -12.65
C ASP A 3 0.24 10.66 -12.07
N ILE A 4 0.76 11.18 -10.98
CA ILE A 4 0.16 12.31 -10.25
C ILE A 4 0.14 13.57 -11.11
N SER A 5 1.17 13.79 -11.94
CA SER A 5 1.23 14.99 -12.79
C SER A 5 0.10 15.02 -13.81
N ALA A 6 -0.15 13.90 -14.49
CA ALA A 6 -1.25 13.78 -15.44
C ALA A 6 -2.63 13.91 -14.74
N LEU A 7 -2.78 13.32 -13.55
CA LEU A 7 -4.01 13.46 -12.77
C LEU A 7 -4.24 14.92 -12.32
N ALA A 8 -3.20 15.61 -11.87
CA ALA A 8 -3.27 17.02 -11.47
C ALA A 8 -3.64 17.93 -12.65
N GLU A 9 -3.13 17.65 -13.85
CA GLU A 9 -3.50 18.40 -15.07
C GLU A 9 -4.99 18.24 -15.38
N VAL A 10 -5.51 16.99 -15.35
CA VAL A 10 -6.93 16.72 -15.58
C VAL A 10 -7.80 17.39 -14.51
N CYS A 11 -7.46 17.27 -13.24
CA CYS A 11 -8.20 17.90 -12.14
C CYS A 11 -8.27 19.42 -12.32
N ARG A 12 -7.14 20.05 -12.64
CA ARG A 12 -7.05 21.50 -12.89
C ARG A 12 -7.91 21.93 -14.06
N LYS A 13 -7.90 21.16 -15.16
CA LYS A 13 -8.73 21.44 -16.35
C LYS A 13 -10.23 21.42 -16.02
N HIS A 14 -10.63 20.61 -15.07
CA HIS A 14 -12.03 20.47 -14.65
C HIS A 14 -12.39 21.26 -13.39
N GLY A 15 -11.50 22.12 -12.87
CA GLY A 15 -11.74 22.88 -11.66
C GLY A 15 -11.94 22.02 -10.39
N THR A 16 -11.36 20.82 -10.38
CA THR A 16 -11.48 19.85 -9.27
C THR A 16 -10.17 19.80 -8.50
N LEU A 17 -10.24 19.68 -7.17
CA LEU A 17 -9.08 19.49 -6.32
C LEU A 17 -8.58 18.05 -6.40
N LEU A 18 -7.26 17.87 -6.40
CA LEU A 18 -6.62 16.55 -6.30
C LEU A 18 -6.15 16.31 -4.87
N ALA A 19 -6.81 15.37 -4.20
CA ALA A 19 -6.40 14.82 -2.91
C ALA A 19 -5.74 13.45 -3.11
N VAL A 20 -4.55 13.24 -2.51
CA VAL A 20 -3.80 12.00 -2.64
C VAL A 20 -3.61 11.33 -1.28
N ASP A 21 -4.06 10.10 -1.15
CA ASP A 21 -3.61 9.22 -0.06
C ASP A 21 -2.22 8.70 -0.41
N ASN A 22 -1.21 9.28 0.23
CA ASN A 22 0.21 8.97 0.02
C ASN A 22 0.78 8.20 1.21
N ALA A 23 -0.01 7.32 1.80
CA ALA A 23 0.30 6.66 3.06
C ALA A 23 1.70 6.03 3.13
N HIS A 24 2.20 5.46 2.04
CA HIS A 24 3.55 4.88 1.97
C HIS A 24 4.61 5.81 1.35
N GLY A 25 4.28 7.05 1.05
CA GLY A 25 5.11 7.92 0.21
C GLY A 25 5.74 9.12 0.92
N ALA A 26 5.76 9.17 2.25
CA ALA A 26 6.37 10.29 2.97
C ALA A 26 7.83 10.56 2.57
N TYR A 27 8.59 9.53 2.22
CA TYR A 27 9.98 9.64 1.77
C TYR A 27 10.14 10.18 0.34
N LEU A 28 9.08 10.14 -0.50
CA LEU A 28 9.12 10.54 -1.92
C LEU A 28 9.54 12.01 -2.11
N ARG A 29 9.31 12.85 -1.09
CA ARG A 29 9.74 14.25 -1.06
C ARG A 29 11.26 14.41 -1.13
N PHE A 30 11.99 13.41 -0.68
CA PHE A 30 13.44 13.45 -0.52
C PHE A 30 14.19 12.76 -1.68
N LEU A 31 13.45 12.19 -2.65
CA LEU A 31 14.03 11.71 -3.92
C LEU A 31 14.47 12.86 -4.81
N GLU A 32 15.36 12.58 -5.74
CA GLU A 32 15.86 13.53 -6.76
C GLU A 32 15.71 12.91 -8.16
N PRO A 33 14.76 13.42 -8.97
CA PRO A 33 13.77 14.44 -8.66
C PRO A 33 12.73 13.97 -7.63
N SER A 34 12.09 14.93 -6.93
CA SER A 34 11.00 14.60 -6.00
C SER A 34 9.83 13.94 -6.73
N CYS A 35 9.32 12.85 -6.13
CA CYS A 35 8.11 12.15 -6.59
C CYS A 35 6.91 12.37 -5.64
N HIS A 36 7.01 13.33 -4.73
CA HIS A 36 5.97 13.59 -3.77
C HIS A 36 4.75 14.27 -4.44
N PRO A 37 3.50 13.86 -4.12
CA PRO A 37 2.30 14.38 -4.77
C PRO A 37 2.18 15.88 -4.84
N LEU A 38 2.56 16.62 -3.77
CA LEU A 38 2.51 18.09 -3.80
C LEU A 38 3.47 18.72 -4.81
N ASP A 39 4.62 18.11 -5.03
CA ASP A 39 5.60 18.61 -6.03
C ASP A 39 5.15 18.28 -7.45
N LEU A 40 4.29 17.28 -7.60
CA LEU A 40 3.70 16.85 -8.86
C LEU A 40 2.33 17.50 -9.15
N GLY A 41 1.88 18.41 -8.28
CA GLY A 41 0.72 19.26 -8.54
C GLY A 41 -0.56 18.87 -7.80
N ALA A 42 -0.53 17.96 -6.84
CA ALA A 42 -1.66 17.70 -5.96
C ALA A 42 -1.95 18.89 -5.04
N ASP A 43 -3.22 19.10 -4.69
CA ASP A 43 -3.65 20.19 -3.80
C ASP A 43 -3.44 19.82 -2.32
N LEU A 44 -3.65 18.56 -1.98
CA LEU A 44 -3.37 18.02 -0.63
C LEU A 44 -2.99 16.55 -0.69
N CYS A 45 -2.26 16.10 0.31
CA CYS A 45 -1.98 14.69 0.53
C CYS A 45 -1.82 14.35 2.01
N CYS A 46 -2.05 13.08 2.34
CA CYS A 46 -1.78 12.50 3.65
C CYS A 46 -0.62 11.52 3.57
N ASP A 47 0.39 11.71 4.41
CA ASP A 47 1.53 10.80 4.56
C ASP A 47 1.42 10.08 5.90
N SER A 48 1.34 8.74 5.90
CA SER A 48 1.53 7.95 7.12
C SER A 48 3.02 7.89 7.45
N ALA A 49 3.52 8.90 8.15
CA ALA A 49 4.94 9.04 8.45
C ALA A 49 5.51 7.78 9.12
N HIS A 50 4.74 7.12 9.99
CA HIS A 50 5.14 5.91 10.69
C HIS A 50 5.40 4.69 9.79
N LYS A 51 5.01 4.72 8.51
CA LYS A 51 5.22 3.59 7.59
C LYS A 51 6.60 3.61 6.93
N THR A 52 7.15 4.80 6.68
CA THR A 52 8.40 4.94 5.92
C THR A 52 9.43 5.88 6.57
N LEU A 53 9.08 6.55 7.64
CA LEU A 53 9.94 7.42 8.42
C LEU A 53 9.98 6.95 9.88
N PRO A 54 11.01 7.32 10.68
CA PRO A 54 11.16 6.89 12.08
C PRO A 54 10.18 7.62 13.01
N VAL A 55 8.91 7.35 12.85
CA VAL A 55 7.80 7.91 13.62
C VAL A 55 7.02 6.77 14.27
N LEU A 56 6.54 6.97 15.50
CA LEU A 56 5.71 6.00 16.18
C LEU A 56 4.38 5.76 15.47
N THR A 57 3.85 4.55 15.56
CA THR A 57 2.61 4.12 14.91
C THR A 57 1.47 5.11 15.20
N GLY A 58 0.73 5.46 14.13
CA GLY A 58 -0.34 6.46 14.14
C GLY A 58 0.12 7.87 13.80
N GLY A 59 1.43 8.14 13.74
CA GLY A 59 1.95 9.44 13.32
C GLY A 59 1.81 9.65 11.81
N ALA A 60 1.18 10.75 11.43
CA ALA A 60 0.91 11.11 10.05
C ALA A 60 1.01 12.63 9.84
N TYR A 61 1.20 13.03 8.60
CA TYR A 61 1.17 14.44 8.19
C TYR A 61 0.05 14.66 7.18
N LEU A 62 -0.68 15.76 7.35
CA LEU A 62 -1.52 16.34 6.32
C LEU A 62 -0.77 17.50 5.67
N HIS A 63 -0.54 17.41 4.38
CA HIS A 63 0.11 18.45 3.61
C HIS A 63 -0.89 19.13 2.68
N ILE A 64 -0.87 20.45 2.63
CA ILE A 64 -1.72 21.26 1.74
C ILE A 64 -0.82 22.17 0.92
N SER A 65 -0.98 22.14 -0.40
CA SER A 65 -0.24 22.98 -1.33
C SER A 65 -0.47 24.48 -1.04
N ARG A 66 0.57 25.28 -1.22
CA ARG A 66 0.43 26.75 -1.16
C ARG A 66 -0.45 27.29 -2.29
N ALA A 67 -0.51 26.56 -3.42
CA ALA A 67 -1.35 26.91 -4.56
C ALA A 67 -2.82 26.51 -4.38
N ALA A 68 -3.14 25.65 -3.41
CA ALA A 68 -4.51 25.26 -3.10
C ALA A 68 -5.34 26.43 -2.56
N PRO A 69 -6.67 26.44 -2.73
CA PRO A 69 -7.54 27.48 -2.21
C PRO A 69 -7.31 27.78 -0.72
N ALA A 70 -7.36 29.05 -0.35
CA ALA A 70 -7.15 29.48 1.05
C ALA A 70 -8.13 28.80 2.02
N SER A 71 -9.39 28.65 1.60
CA SER A 71 -10.44 27.99 2.39
C SER A 71 -10.07 26.57 2.81
N LEU A 72 -9.34 25.82 1.97
CA LEU A 72 -8.87 24.48 2.31
C LEU A 72 -7.87 24.50 3.48
N ARG A 73 -6.93 25.45 3.46
CA ARG A 73 -5.95 25.62 4.55
C ARG A 73 -6.60 26.10 5.83
N GLU A 74 -7.55 27.04 5.73
CA GLU A 74 -8.25 27.64 6.87
C GLU A 74 -9.14 26.61 7.59
N SER A 75 -9.81 25.74 6.84
CA SER A 75 -10.69 24.71 7.40
C SER A 75 -9.98 23.45 7.89
N ALA A 76 -8.72 23.22 7.51
CA ALA A 76 -8.03 21.96 7.76
C ALA A 76 -7.98 21.55 9.24
N LYS A 77 -7.65 22.47 10.14
CA LYS A 77 -7.60 22.17 11.59
C LYS A 77 -8.98 21.82 12.15
N THR A 78 -10.02 22.53 11.73
CA THR A 78 -11.40 22.23 12.13
C THR A 78 -11.85 20.87 11.61
N ALA A 79 -11.56 20.57 10.34
CA ALA A 79 -11.89 19.29 9.75
C ALA A 79 -11.17 18.14 10.46
N MET A 80 -9.86 18.26 10.74
CA MET A 80 -9.13 17.26 11.52
C MET A 80 -9.70 17.07 12.92
N ALA A 81 -10.11 18.14 13.60
CA ALA A 81 -10.67 18.06 14.94
C ALA A 81 -12.03 17.34 15.01
N MET A 82 -12.79 17.31 13.91
CA MET A 82 -14.05 16.56 13.85
C MET A 82 -13.87 15.05 13.83
N PHE A 83 -12.73 14.57 13.34
CA PHE A 83 -12.46 13.13 13.15
C PHE A 83 -11.27 12.63 13.97
N GLY A 84 -10.45 13.53 14.46
CA GLY A 84 -9.27 13.22 15.25
C GLY A 84 -9.57 12.96 16.72
N SER A 85 -8.58 12.37 17.41
CA SER A 85 -8.64 12.17 18.85
C SER A 85 -8.59 13.50 19.60
N THR A 86 -9.40 13.64 20.65
CA THR A 86 -9.32 14.74 21.60
C THR A 86 -8.15 14.59 22.60
N SER A 87 -7.53 13.41 22.64
CA SER A 87 -6.41 13.08 23.53
C SER A 87 -5.23 12.50 22.71
N PRO A 88 -4.54 13.33 21.91
CA PRO A 88 -3.43 12.86 21.10
C PRO A 88 -2.27 12.38 21.99
N SER A 89 -1.59 11.31 21.56
CA SER A 89 -0.39 10.82 22.24
C SER A 89 0.76 11.83 22.13
N TYR A 90 1.25 12.32 23.26
CA TYR A 90 2.44 13.18 23.28
C TYR A 90 3.69 12.47 22.76
N LEU A 91 3.81 11.13 22.93
CA LEU A 91 4.93 10.36 22.40
C LEU A 91 4.89 10.34 20.85
N THR A 92 3.70 10.15 20.26
CA THR A 92 3.54 10.21 18.81
C THR A 92 3.86 11.62 18.27
N LEU A 93 3.37 12.67 18.93
CA LEU A 93 3.69 14.06 18.55
C LEU A 93 5.19 14.36 18.68
N ALA A 94 5.83 13.95 19.77
CA ALA A 94 7.26 14.09 19.94
C ALA A 94 8.07 13.32 18.87
N SER A 95 7.63 12.12 18.47
CA SER A 95 8.28 11.36 17.39
C SER A 95 8.18 12.06 16.05
N LEU A 96 7.03 12.69 15.74
CA LEU A 96 6.87 13.51 14.53
C LEU A 96 7.80 14.74 14.53
N ASP A 97 7.94 15.40 15.67
CA ASP A 97 8.85 16.53 15.80
C ASP A 97 10.32 16.13 15.66
N LEU A 98 10.74 15.06 16.35
CA LEU A 98 12.09 14.52 16.25
C LEU A 98 12.42 14.01 14.84
N CYS A 99 11.44 13.52 14.11
CA CYS A 99 11.62 13.10 12.72
C CYS A 99 12.13 14.24 11.83
N ASN A 100 11.73 15.50 12.09
CA ASN A 100 12.24 16.65 11.34
C ASN A 100 13.75 16.82 11.49
N ARG A 101 14.29 16.56 12.68
CA ARG A 101 15.75 16.59 12.93
C ARG A 101 16.46 15.46 12.18
N TYR A 102 15.90 14.25 12.23
CA TYR A 102 16.41 13.10 11.49
C TYR A 102 16.44 13.36 9.96
N LEU A 103 15.38 13.98 9.42
CA LEU A 103 15.29 14.31 7.99
C LEU A 103 16.29 15.42 7.59
N ALA A 104 16.57 16.36 8.49
CA ALA A 104 17.56 17.42 8.26
C ALA A 104 19.01 16.92 8.32
N ASP A 105 19.26 15.78 8.95
CA ASP A 105 20.59 15.21 9.17
C ASP A 105 20.95 14.17 8.08
N GLY A 106 21.21 14.62 6.86
CA GLY A 106 21.74 13.79 5.77
C GLY A 106 20.79 12.69 5.25
N TYR A 107 19.49 12.78 5.51
CA TYR A 107 18.52 11.76 5.08
C TYR A 107 18.50 11.56 3.57
N ARG A 108 18.62 12.62 2.77
CA ARG A 108 18.63 12.53 1.29
C ARG A 108 19.76 11.65 0.78
N ASP A 109 20.94 11.77 1.35
CA ASP A 109 22.09 10.99 0.92
C ASP A 109 21.94 9.53 1.31
N ARG A 110 21.46 9.25 2.53
CA ARG A 110 21.16 7.87 2.97
C ARG A 110 20.07 7.24 2.11
N LEU A 111 19.05 8.00 1.74
CA LEU A 111 17.96 7.52 0.85
C LEU A 111 18.50 7.20 -0.54
N ARG A 112 19.32 8.09 -1.12
CA ARG A 112 19.95 7.87 -2.43
C ARG A 112 20.80 6.60 -2.43
N GLU A 113 21.62 6.43 -1.40
CA GLU A 113 22.46 5.23 -1.23
C GLU A 113 21.60 3.96 -1.14
N MET A 114 20.52 3.97 -0.34
CA MET A 114 19.60 2.83 -0.22
C MET A 114 18.92 2.50 -1.54
N CYS A 115 18.44 3.49 -2.27
CA CYS A 115 17.84 3.29 -3.58
C CYS A 115 18.84 2.65 -4.56
N GLY A 116 20.11 3.07 -4.53
CA GLY A 116 21.18 2.46 -5.33
C GLY A 116 21.42 0.99 -4.96
N ARG A 117 21.53 0.67 -3.67
CA ARG A 117 21.68 -0.72 -3.19
C ARG A 117 20.50 -1.61 -3.60
N LEU A 118 19.28 -1.10 -3.52
CA LEU A 118 18.08 -1.84 -3.94
C LEU A 118 18.05 -2.08 -5.44
N GLU A 119 18.49 -1.12 -6.24
CA GLU A 119 18.59 -1.32 -7.68
C GLU A 119 19.62 -2.41 -8.05
N GLU A 120 20.73 -2.47 -7.34
CA GLU A 120 21.71 -3.54 -7.49
C GLU A 120 21.13 -4.90 -7.06
N ALA A 121 20.38 -4.93 -5.94
CA ALA A 121 19.69 -6.14 -5.50
C ALA A 121 18.66 -6.64 -6.53
N ARG A 122 17.88 -5.73 -7.14
CA ARG A 122 16.94 -6.07 -8.23
C ARG A 122 17.66 -6.70 -9.41
N LYS A 123 18.78 -6.12 -9.83
CA LYS A 123 19.60 -6.67 -10.92
C LYS A 123 20.17 -8.04 -10.58
N ALA A 124 20.68 -8.21 -9.36
CA ALA A 124 21.23 -9.49 -8.90
C ALA A 124 20.14 -10.58 -8.88
N LEU A 125 18.96 -10.31 -8.36
CA LEU A 125 17.84 -11.25 -8.33
C LEU A 125 17.34 -11.58 -9.73
N THR A 126 17.26 -10.59 -10.62
CA THR A 126 16.89 -10.83 -12.03
C THR A 126 17.93 -11.72 -12.72
N ALA A 127 19.21 -11.48 -12.50
CA ALA A 127 20.29 -12.32 -13.02
C ALA A 127 20.27 -13.76 -12.42
N ALA A 128 19.76 -13.89 -11.19
CA ALA A 128 19.56 -15.17 -10.51
C ALA A 128 18.25 -15.89 -10.93
N GLY A 129 17.55 -15.41 -11.96
CA GLY A 129 16.36 -16.04 -12.53
C GLY A 129 15.02 -15.62 -11.91
N TRP A 130 15.01 -14.62 -11.02
CA TRP A 130 13.78 -14.13 -10.43
C TRP A 130 13.09 -13.07 -11.30
N GLN A 131 11.76 -13.13 -11.37
CA GLN A 131 10.96 -12.05 -11.94
C GLN A 131 10.71 -11.01 -10.86
N VAL A 132 11.37 -9.85 -11.01
CA VAL A 132 11.23 -8.70 -10.13
C VAL A 132 10.33 -7.67 -10.81
N GLU A 133 9.22 -7.33 -10.16
CA GLU A 133 8.25 -6.39 -10.70
C GLU A 133 8.66 -4.93 -10.43
N PRO A 134 8.35 -4.00 -11.34
CA PRO A 134 8.53 -2.57 -11.10
C PRO A 134 7.74 -2.14 -9.86
N SER A 135 8.41 -1.51 -8.92
CA SER A 135 7.82 -1.03 -7.67
C SER A 135 8.36 0.36 -7.31
N ASP A 136 7.94 0.90 -6.18
CA ASP A 136 8.54 2.15 -5.71
C ASP A 136 10.00 1.93 -5.24
N PRO A 137 10.81 3.02 -5.13
CA PRO A 137 12.24 2.90 -4.88
C PRO A 137 12.64 2.12 -3.63
N LEU A 138 11.82 2.15 -2.57
CA LEU A 138 12.09 1.44 -1.30
C LEU A 138 11.40 0.09 -1.18
N ARG A 139 10.74 -0.39 -2.25
CA ARG A 139 10.11 -1.71 -2.29
C ARG A 139 10.80 -2.63 -3.27
N LEU A 140 10.83 -3.89 -2.89
CA LEU A 140 11.25 -4.99 -3.75
C LEU A 140 10.07 -5.97 -3.88
N THR A 141 9.49 -6.05 -5.07
CA THR A 141 8.37 -6.96 -5.37
C THR A 141 8.89 -8.11 -6.21
N VAL A 142 8.78 -9.30 -5.68
CA VAL A 142 9.24 -10.53 -6.34
C VAL A 142 8.02 -11.39 -6.65
N LYS A 143 7.90 -11.84 -7.90
CA LYS A 143 6.85 -12.77 -8.31
C LYS A 143 7.18 -14.17 -7.86
N ALA A 144 6.21 -14.88 -7.32
CA ALA A 144 6.36 -16.30 -6.99
C ALA A 144 6.45 -17.15 -8.27
N PRO A 145 7.39 -18.10 -8.35
CA PRO A 145 7.50 -18.99 -9.50
C PRO A 145 6.37 -20.03 -9.53
N ALA A 146 6.18 -20.70 -10.65
CA ALA A 146 5.21 -21.78 -10.77
C ALA A 146 5.44 -22.87 -9.72
N GLY A 147 4.38 -23.28 -9.04
CA GLY A 147 4.45 -24.30 -7.99
C GLY A 147 4.80 -23.77 -6.59
N MET A 148 5.01 -22.47 -6.44
CA MET A 148 5.24 -21.81 -5.16
C MET A 148 4.29 -20.60 -5.02
N THR A 149 3.86 -20.29 -3.81
CA THR A 149 3.14 -19.04 -3.52
C THR A 149 4.08 -18.01 -2.87
N GLY A 150 3.73 -16.72 -2.98
CA GLY A 150 4.46 -15.68 -2.24
C GLY A 150 4.47 -15.93 -0.74
N GLY A 151 3.38 -16.50 -0.17
CA GLY A 151 3.33 -16.91 1.22
C GLY A 151 4.34 -18.01 1.58
N GLN A 152 4.54 -18.99 0.71
CA GLN A 152 5.58 -20.00 0.90
C GLN A 152 6.99 -19.41 0.81
N LEU A 153 7.20 -18.47 -0.12
CA LEU A 153 8.47 -17.74 -0.22
C LEU A 153 8.71 -16.90 1.05
N ALA A 154 7.68 -16.21 1.55
CA ALA A 154 7.77 -15.46 2.80
C ALA A 154 8.17 -16.33 4.00
N ASN A 155 7.60 -17.55 4.12
CA ASN A 155 7.96 -18.50 5.18
C ASN A 155 9.43 -18.92 5.08
N ARG A 156 9.92 -19.21 3.87
CA ARG A 156 11.34 -19.53 3.62
C ARG A 156 12.26 -18.37 4.02
N LEU A 157 11.89 -17.13 3.69
CA LEU A 157 12.67 -15.95 4.07
C LEU A 157 12.69 -15.75 5.59
N ARG A 158 11.57 -16.01 6.26
CA ARG A 158 11.47 -15.93 7.72
C ARG A 158 12.43 -16.88 8.44
N GLU A 159 12.66 -18.09 7.91
CA GLU A 159 13.66 -19.04 8.40
C GLU A 159 15.09 -18.46 8.33
N SER A 160 15.33 -17.54 7.40
CA SER A 160 16.61 -16.83 7.25
C SER A 160 16.64 -15.49 8.01
N GLY A 161 15.64 -15.20 8.85
CA GLY A 161 15.53 -13.96 9.62
C GLY A 161 15.16 -12.74 8.80
N VAL A 162 14.46 -12.95 7.67
CA VAL A 162 13.94 -11.86 6.81
C VAL A 162 12.42 -11.90 6.85
N GLU A 163 11.80 -10.82 7.35
CA GLU A 163 10.34 -10.64 7.35
C GLU A 163 9.92 -9.79 6.16
N CYS A 164 8.78 -10.13 5.53
CA CYS A 164 8.24 -9.38 4.41
C CYS A 164 7.12 -8.43 4.86
N GLU A 165 6.87 -7.40 4.06
CA GLU A 165 5.74 -6.48 4.26
C GLU A 165 4.42 -7.12 3.88
N TYR A 166 4.41 -7.88 2.78
CA TYR A 166 3.20 -8.51 2.25
C TYR A 166 3.55 -9.74 1.42
N ALA A 167 2.68 -10.72 1.46
CA ALA A 167 2.73 -11.86 0.55
C ALA A 167 1.32 -12.34 0.20
N ASP A 168 1.13 -12.70 -1.05
CA ASP A 168 -0.09 -13.30 -1.57
C ASP A 168 0.23 -14.56 -2.43
N PRO A 169 -0.76 -15.17 -3.10
CA PRO A 169 -0.48 -16.32 -3.97
C PRO A 169 0.56 -16.06 -5.07
N ASP A 170 0.70 -14.82 -5.53
CA ASP A 170 1.50 -14.47 -6.71
C ASP A 170 2.76 -13.71 -6.39
N PHE A 171 2.77 -12.91 -5.32
CA PHE A 171 3.84 -11.96 -5.04
C PHE A 171 4.31 -11.99 -3.59
N LEU A 172 5.57 -11.62 -3.43
CA LEU A 172 6.18 -11.22 -2.18
C LEU A 172 6.62 -9.77 -2.30
N VAL A 173 6.29 -8.95 -1.31
CA VAL A 173 6.70 -7.54 -1.24
C VAL A 173 7.56 -7.32 0.00
N LEU A 174 8.75 -6.77 -0.20
CA LEU A 174 9.66 -6.34 0.85
C LEU A 174 9.73 -4.82 0.85
N MET A 175 9.76 -4.24 2.04
CA MET A 175 9.88 -2.80 2.23
C MET A 175 11.16 -2.52 3.02
N LEU A 176 11.98 -1.63 2.48
CA LEU A 176 13.27 -1.28 3.05
C LEU A 176 13.31 0.20 3.42
N THR A 177 14.23 0.56 4.28
CA THR A 177 14.44 1.93 4.72
C THR A 177 15.93 2.27 4.68
N PRO A 178 16.30 3.56 4.70
CA PRO A 178 17.70 3.98 4.81
C PRO A 178 18.43 3.46 6.06
N GLU A 179 17.70 2.91 7.02
CA GLU A 179 18.28 2.33 8.24
C GLU A 179 18.74 0.87 8.06
N ASN A 180 18.32 0.21 6.96
CA ASN A 180 18.84 -1.11 6.64
C ASN A 180 20.32 -1.01 6.21
N ARG A 181 21.14 -1.90 6.76
CA ARG A 181 22.58 -1.97 6.46
C ARG A 181 22.84 -2.74 5.16
N ALA A 182 24.00 -2.59 4.58
CA ALA A 182 24.43 -3.38 3.43
C ALA A 182 24.29 -4.89 3.68
N ALA A 183 24.71 -5.36 4.85
CA ALA A 183 24.60 -6.77 5.25
C ALA A 183 23.14 -7.28 5.30
N ASP A 184 22.15 -6.42 5.53
CA ASP A 184 20.74 -6.82 5.53
C ASP A 184 20.26 -7.07 4.10
N ILE A 185 20.73 -6.27 3.13
CA ILE A 185 20.44 -6.45 1.70
C ILE A 185 21.15 -7.70 1.16
N GLU A 186 22.41 -7.91 1.54
CA GLU A 186 23.16 -9.11 1.16
C GLU A 186 22.49 -10.39 1.69
N ARG A 187 22.04 -10.37 2.95
CA ARG A 187 21.28 -11.47 3.57
C ARG A 187 19.98 -11.73 2.81
N LEU A 188 19.25 -10.66 2.44
CA LEU A 188 18.02 -10.76 1.66
C LEU A 188 18.26 -11.45 0.32
N VAL A 189 19.23 -10.97 -0.47
CA VAL A 189 19.57 -11.56 -1.77
C VAL A 189 20.00 -13.02 -1.62
N TYR A 190 20.81 -13.33 -0.60
CA TYR A 190 21.24 -14.69 -0.31
C TYR A 190 20.07 -15.60 0.09
N ALA A 191 19.15 -15.13 0.93
CA ALA A 191 17.99 -15.90 1.40
C ALA A 191 16.98 -16.18 0.26
N ILE A 192 16.80 -15.25 -0.66
CA ILE A 192 15.99 -15.46 -1.87
C ILE A 192 16.68 -16.51 -2.76
N GLY A 193 18.00 -16.43 -2.93
CA GLY A 193 18.82 -17.40 -3.67
C GLY A 193 18.58 -17.38 -5.18
N THR A 194 18.95 -18.47 -5.85
CA THR A 194 18.72 -18.68 -7.29
C THR A 194 17.35 -19.30 -7.56
N ASN A 195 16.80 -19.03 -8.72
CA ASN A 195 15.54 -19.60 -9.18
C ASN A 195 15.67 -20.12 -10.61
N ASP A 196 15.56 -21.43 -10.77
CA ASP A 196 15.57 -22.10 -12.07
C ASP A 196 14.15 -22.41 -12.59
N ALA A 197 13.11 -21.96 -11.87
CA ALA A 197 11.73 -22.26 -12.23
C ALA A 197 11.22 -21.36 -13.35
N VAL A 198 10.33 -21.92 -14.16
CA VAL A 198 9.66 -21.21 -15.26
C VAL A 198 8.51 -20.40 -14.69
N TYR A 199 8.39 -19.14 -15.11
CA TYR A 199 7.23 -18.32 -14.83
C TYR A 199 6.15 -18.56 -15.90
N ALA A 200 5.02 -19.13 -15.50
CA ALA A 200 3.87 -19.20 -16.39
C ALA A 200 3.26 -17.80 -16.54
N PRO A 201 2.83 -17.39 -17.75
CA PRO A 201 1.99 -16.21 -17.90
C PRO A 201 0.71 -16.42 -17.08
N GLN A 202 0.51 -15.61 -16.04
CA GLN A 202 -0.76 -15.63 -15.35
C GLN A 202 -1.69 -14.65 -16.08
N PRO A 203 -2.90 -15.08 -16.49
CA PRO A 203 -3.87 -14.15 -16.99
C PRO A 203 -4.19 -13.15 -15.85
N SER A 204 -4.11 -11.86 -16.15
CA SER A 204 -4.63 -10.84 -15.23
C SER A 204 -6.11 -11.13 -15.03
N GLN A 205 -6.49 -11.57 -13.83
CA GLN A 205 -7.90 -11.72 -13.52
C GLN A 205 -8.49 -10.31 -13.37
N PRO A 206 -9.52 -9.95 -14.16
CA PRO A 206 -10.21 -8.70 -13.95
C PRO A 206 -10.83 -8.71 -12.56
N LEU A 207 -10.82 -7.54 -11.89
CA LEU A 207 -11.57 -7.37 -10.65
C LEU A 207 -13.03 -7.76 -10.91
N ALA A 208 -13.57 -8.63 -10.06
CA ALA A 208 -14.99 -8.95 -10.09
C ALA A 208 -15.79 -7.67 -9.84
N ARG A 209 -16.73 -7.36 -10.73
CA ARG A 209 -17.69 -6.27 -10.52
C ARG A 209 -19.03 -6.89 -10.24
N GLY A 210 -19.50 -6.78 -9.01
CA GLY A 210 -20.83 -7.21 -8.61
C GLY A 210 -21.91 -6.25 -9.11
N GLU A 211 -23.13 -6.79 -9.30
CA GLU A 211 -24.33 -5.96 -9.50
C GLU A 211 -24.56 -5.13 -8.23
N ARG A 212 -24.70 -3.83 -8.37
CA ARG A 212 -25.08 -2.95 -7.26
C ARG A 212 -26.56 -3.15 -6.92
N VAL A 213 -26.83 -3.72 -5.74
CA VAL A 213 -28.19 -3.94 -5.23
C VAL A 213 -28.68 -2.78 -4.39
N CYS A 214 -27.80 -2.21 -3.56
CA CYS A 214 -28.10 -1.04 -2.72
C CYS A 214 -26.85 -0.15 -2.58
N SER A 215 -26.98 0.99 -1.95
CA SER A 215 -25.83 1.84 -1.65
C SER A 215 -24.97 1.21 -0.54
N ALA A 216 -23.68 1.55 -0.51
CA ALA A 216 -22.79 1.15 0.58
C ALA A 216 -23.31 1.62 1.97
N ARG A 217 -23.96 2.79 2.01
CA ARG A 217 -24.60 3.31 3.22
C ARG A 217 -25.77 2.44 3.69
N GLU A 218 -26.65 2.06 2.80
CA GLU A 218 -27.78 1.16 3.13
C GLU A 218 -27.26 -0.20 3.62
N ALA A 219 -26.28 -0.77 2.93
CA ALA A 219 -25.65 -2.02 3.35
C ALA A 219 -24.97 -1.92 4.73
N LEU A 220 -24.31 -0.79 5.02
CA LEU A 220 -23.62 -0.58 6.30
C LEU A 220 -24.59 -0.59 7.51
N PHE A 221 -25.79 -0.05 7.35
CA PHE A 221 -26.81 0.04 8.41
C PHE A 221 -27.82 -1.11 8.40
N ALA A 222 -27.79 -1.97 7.39
CA ALA A 222 -28.66 -3.14 7.32
C ALA A 222 -28.21 -4.25 8.29
N PRO A 223 -29.14 -5.10 8.75
CA PRO A 223 -28.79 -6.32 9.49
C PRO A 223 -27.88 -7.22 8.64
N ARG A 224 -26.82 -7.73 9.26
CA ARG A 224 -25.83 -8.59 8.59
C ARG A 224 -25.66 -9.92 9.32
N GLU A 225 -25.10 -10.87 8.59
CA GLU A 225 -24.65 -12.15 9.14
C GLU A 225 -23.34 -12.55 8.48
N THR A 226 -22.51 -13.27 9.21
CA THR A 226 -21.27 -13.85 8.71
C THR A 226 -21.54 -15.27 8.24
N ILE A 227 -21.17 -15.58 7.00
CA ILE A 227 -21.34 -16.92 6.42
C ILE A 227 -20.02 -17.39 5.77
N PRO A 228 -19.87 -18.72 5.57
CA PRO A 228 -18.77 -19.24 4.78
C PRO A 228 -18.76 -18.63 3.38
N ALA A 229 -17.60 -18.17 2.90
CA ALA A 229 -17.48 -17.54 1.59
C ALA A 229 -18.00 -18.44 0.45
N ALA A 230 -17.82 -19.75 0.55
CA ALA A 230 -18.37 -20.73 -0.41
C ALA A 230 -19.90 -20.73 -0.51
N GLN A 231 -20.62 -20.21 0.47
CA GLN A 231 -22.08 -20.14 0.52
C GLN A 231 -22.61 -18.74 0.16
N SER A 232 -21.74 -17.82 -0.21
CA SER A 232 -22.10 -16.41 -0.41
C SER A 232 -22.58 -16.07 -1.83
N LEU A 233 -22.60 -17.03 -2.77
CA LEU A 233 -23.05 -16.79 -4.14
C LEU A 233 -24.47 -16.20 -4.18
N GLY A 234 -24.63 -15.08 -4.88
CA GLY A 234 -25.91 -14.38 -5.02
C GLY A 234 -26.34 -13.55 -3.80
N ARG A 235 -25.66 -13.69 -2.67
CA ARG A 235 -25.89 -12.84 -1.49
C ARG A 235 -25.35 -11.43 -1.72
N VAL A 236 -25.86 -10.47 -0.98
CA VAL A 236 -25.39 -9.08 -1.04
C VAL A 236 -24.31 -8.85 0.00
N CYS A 237 -23.16 -8.36 -0.41
CA CYS A 237 -22.04 -8.07 0.46
C CYS A 237 -22.41 -6.98 1.48
N GLY A 238 -22.21 -7.27 2.75
CA GLY A 238 -22.54 -6.36 3.88
C GLY A 238 -21.37 -5.50 4.30
N ALA A 239 -20.15 -6.04 4.19
CA ALA A 239 -18.90 -5.32 4.49
C ALA A 239 -17.84 -5.65 3.44
N PRO A 240 -16.94 -4.71 3.11
CA PRO A 240 -15.90 -4.97 2.14
C PRO A 240 -15.01 -6.14 2.58
N THR A 241 -14.72 -7.06 1.66
CA THR A 241 -13.80 -8.17 1.91
C THR A 241 -12.41 -7.75 1.47
N VAL A 242 -11.61 -7.27 2.41
CA VAL A 242 -10.26 -6.77 2.13
C VAL A 242 -9.22 -7.39 3.08
N GLY A 243 -8.09 -7.81 2.51
CA GLY A 243 -6.85 -7.92 3.27
C GLY A 243 -6.09 -6.59 3.17
N CYS A 244 -5.51 -6.12 4.25
CA CYS A 244 -4.70 -4.89 4.24
C CYS A 244 -3.27 -5.20 4.70
N PRO A 245 -2.24 -4.81 3.94
CA PRO A 245 -2.25 -4.34 2.56
C PRO A 245 -2.62 -5.42 1.54
N PRO A 246 -3.04 -5.11 0.31
CA PRO A 246 -3.15 -3.79 -0.32
C PRO A 246 -4.53 -3.12 -0.17
N ALA A 247 -5.46 -3.64 0.62
CA ALA A 247 -6.80 -3.11 0.83
C ALA A 247 -7.65 -2.96 -0.46
N ILE A 248 -7.46 -3.86 -1.41
CA ILE A 248 -8.28 -3.94 -2.62
C ILE A 248 -9.44 -4.89 -2.36
N PRO A 249 -10.70 -4.43 -2.32
CA PRO A 249 -11.83 -5.29 -2.04
C PRO A 249 -12.13 -6.23 -3.21
N ILE A 250 -12.43 -7.50 -2.90
CA ILE A 250 -12.98 -8.46 -3.86
C ILE A 250 -14.47 -8.16 -4.11
N ALA A 251 -15.21 -7.86 -3.05
CA ALA A 251 -16.59 -7.38 -3.12
C ALA A 251 -16.76 -6.20 -2.16
N VAL A 252 -17.57 -5.21 -2.53
CA VAL A 252 -17.87 -4.05 -1.70
C VAL A 252 -19.29 -4.08 -1.18
N SER A 253 -19.55 -3.34 -0.10
CA SER A 253 -20.88 -3.27 0.53
C SER A 253 -21.96 -2.86 -0.47
N GLY A 254 -23.03 -3.64 -0.52
CA GLY A 254 -24.16 -3.41 -1.41
C GLY A 254 -24.06 -4.06 -2.79
N GLU A 255 -22.97 -4.75 -3.11
CA GLU A 255 -22.82 -5.54 -4.32
C GLU A 255 -23.27 -7.00 -4.13
N ARG A 256 -23.84 -7.58 -5.18
CA ARG A 256 -24.15 -9.01 -5.25
C ARG A 256 -22.87 -9.81 -5.53
N ILE A 257 -22.60 -10.78 -4.70
CA ILE A 257 -21.43 -11.65 -4.83
C ILE A 257 -21.65 -12.61 -6.01
N GLY A 258 -20.83 -12.46 -7.04
CA GLY A 258 -20.83 -13.29 -8.25
C GLY A 258 -19.86 -14.47 -8.19
N PRO A 259 -19.85 -15.34 -9.21
CA PRO A 259 -18.95 -16.50 -9.28
C PRO A 259 -17.46 -16.10 -9.31
N GLU A 260 -17.13 -14.99 -9.97
CA GLU A 260 -15.75 -14.48 -10.02
C GLU A 260 -15.26 -14.08 -8.63
N ALA A 261 -16.13 -13.47 -7.81
CA ALA A 261 -15.79 -13.12 -6.43
C ALA A 261 -15.52 -14.37 -5.58
N LEU A 262 -16.32 -15.45 -5.76
CA LEU A 262 -16.06 -16.73 -5.05
C LEU A 262 -14.72 -17.34 -5.42
N GLU A 263 -14.33 -17.25 -6.68
CA GLU A 263 -13.02 -17.75 -7.11
C GLU A 263 -11.88 -16.96 -6.48
N LEU A 264 -12.01 -15.62 -6.42
CA LEU A 264 -11.05 -14.75 -5.75
C LEU A 264 -11.02 -15.01 -4.24
N PHE A 265 -12.16 -15.21 -3.58
CA PHE A 265 -12.20 -15.57 -2.15
C PHE A 265 -11.39 -16.83 -1.88
N ARG A 266 -11.60 -17.88 -2.69
CA ARG A 266 -10.86 -19.13 -2.57
C ARG A 266 -9.35 -18.93 -2.80
N ARG A 267 -8.99 -18.15 -3.84
CA ARG A 267 -7.60 -17.87 -4.20
C ARG A 267 -6.86 -17.14 -3.08
N TYR A 268 -7.50 -16.14 -2.47
CA TYR A 268 -6.91 -15.30 -1.42
C TYR A 268 -7.18 -15.80 0.00
N GLY A 269 -7.75 -17.00 0.15
CA GLY A 269 -7.97 -17.62 1.46
C GLY A 269 -9.03 -16.91 2.31
N VAL A 270 -10.00 -16.23 1.68
CA VAL A 270 -11.14 -15.62 2.38
C VAL A 270 -12.12 -16.73 2.74
N GLU A 271 -12.18 -17.09 4.01
CA GLU A 271 -13.02 -18.19 4.50
C GLU A 271 -14.44 -17.75 4.84
N GLN A 272 -14.60 -16.52 5.31
CA GLN A 272 -15.89 -15.97 5.76
C GLN A 272 -16.11 -14.58 5.18
N VAL A 273 -17.37 -14.24 4.94
CA VAL A 273 -17.80 -12.92 4.45
C VAL A 273 -19.04 -12.47 5.20
N GLU A 274 -19.17 -11.16 5.39
CA GLU A 274 -20.41 -10.56 5.89
C GLU A 274 -21.38 -10.30 4.73
N VAL A 275 -22.61 -10.72 4.89
CA VAL A 275 -23.69 -10.52 3.91
C VAL A 275 -24.92 -9.92 4.56
N LEU A 276 -25.76 -9.23 3.79
CA LEU A 276 -27.05 -8.75 4.27
C LEU A 276 -27.97 -9.93 4.56
N ARG A 277 -28.79 -9.82 5.62
CA ARG A 277 -29.84 -10.82 5.97
C ARG A 277 -31.00 -10.77 5.03
#